data_a93cfb4a5ec935d9983003738fba2bae
#
_entry.id   a93cfb4a5ec935d9983003738fba2bae
#
_cell.length_a   1.000
_cell.length_b   1.000
_cell.length_c   1.000
_cell.angle_alpha   90.00
_cell.angle_beta   90.00
_cell.angle_gamma   90.00
#
_symmetry.space_group_name_H-M   'P 1'
#
loop_
_entity.id
_entity.type
_entity.pdbx_description
1 polymer ?
#
loop_
_entity_poly.entity_id
_entity_poly.type
_entity_poly.pdbx_seq_one_letter_code
_entity_poly.pdbx_strand_id
1 'polypeptide(L)'
;MKRLFLLMSMLVVLSNSVFAQEQTAPAAEKVTFPMIAVPDDITEPQARAKYLGEHFWDNVDFATASEALVEQGLIDMASIFPLLNSETLISSMTALVKKAETSKEGLLMMLSLADKYLYGTASPLYNEAAYRGLLQSALISKTLNKADKEPYQKQLVILEMNNEGSAAVDFDMQLVDGSKAKLSDIEAPVSILFFYAADNLDCKLQRFRLTQARLVNYLQRAGGIKIVAVCVEGDHA
;
A
#
# COMPACT_ATOMS: atom_id res chain seq x y z
N MET A 1 -15.82 9.23 -86.07
CA MET A 1 -17.24 9.24 -85.70
C MET A 1 -17.55 7.90 -85.10
N LYS A 2 -17.44 7.72 -83.81
CA LYS A 2 -18.02 6.58 -83.05
C LYS A 2 -18.30 7.04 -81.64
N ARG A 3 -19.61 7.14 -81.30
CA ARG A 3 -20.09 7.53 -79.97
C ARG A 3 -19.91 6.35 -79.02
N LEU A 4 -19.20 6.56 -77.90
CA LEU A 4 -19.02 5.61 -76.84
C LEU A 4 -20.07 5.94 -75.78
N PHE A 5 -21.00 5.00 -75.56
CA PHE A 5 -22.00 5.05 -74.49
C PHE A 5 -21.33 4.59 -73.20
N LEU A 6 -21.26 5.47 -72.21
CA LEU A 6 -20.82 5.15 -70.86
C LEU A 6 -22.01 4.73 -70.04
N LEU A 7 -22.12 3.46 -69.73
CA LEU A 7 -23.10 2.89 -68.77
C LEU A 7 -22.53 3.15 -67.36
N MET A 8 -23.18 4.07 -66.62
CA MET A 8 -22.90 4.36 -65.23
C MET A 8 -23.70 3.39 -64.38
N SER A 9 -23.10 2.30 -63.93
CA SER A 9 -23.65 1.41 -62.93
C SER A 9 -23.53 2.01 -61.54
N MET A 10 -24.67 2.42 -61.00
CA MET A 10 -24.82 2.97 -59.65
C MET A 10 -24.71 1.83 -58.65
N LEU A 11 -23.54 1.70 -57.99
CA LEU A 11 -23.31 0.75 -56.91
C LEU A 11 -23.87 1.40 -55.64
N VAL A 12 -25.00 0.93 -55.17
CA VAL A 12 -25.59 1.31 -53.87
C VAL A 12 -24.81 0.53 -52.81
N VAL A 13 -23.85 1.19 -52.14
CA VAL A 13 -23.22 0.66 -50.93
C VAL A 13 -24.17 0.88 -49.77
N LEU A 14 -24.85 -0.19 -49.36
CA LEU A 14 -25.54 -0.23 -48.07
C LEU A 14 -24.51 -0.22 -46.95
N SER A 15 -24.18 0.95 -46.43
CA SER A 15 -23.44 1.10 -45.22
C SER A 15 -24.30 0.68 -44.03
N ASN A 16 -24.10 -0.57 -43.57
CA ASN A 16 -24.56 -1.00 -42.27
C ASN A 16 -23.76 -0.22 -41.21
N SER A 17 -24.33 0.89 -40.75
CA SER A 17 -23.90 1.55 -39.53
C SER A 17 -24.23 0.62 -38.35
N VAL A 18 -23.28 -0.22 -37.99
CA VAL A 18 -23.30 -0.86 -36.68
C VAL A 18 -23.14 0.26 -35.65
N PHE A 19 -24.24 0.69 -35.08
CA PHE A 19 -24.23 1.47 -33.84
C PHE A 19 -23.58 0.58 -32.80
N ALA A 20 -22.31 0.81 -32.54
CA ALA A 20 -21.68 0.37 -31.31
C ALA A 20 -22.46 1.03 -30.18
N GLN A 21 -23.34 0.27 -29.57
CA GLN A 21 -23.95 0.62 -28.31
C GLN A 21 -22.79 0.68 -27.31
N GLU A 22 -22.30 1.89 -27.05
CA GLU A 22 -21.44 2.17 -25.89
C GLU A 22 -22.25 1.68 -24.68
N GLN A 23 -21.94 0.47 -24.21
CA GLN A 23 -22.37 0.03 -22.90
C GLN A 23 -21.70 0.98 -21.92
N THR A 24 -22.40 2.06 -21.57
CA THR A 24 -22.09 2.83 -20.37
C THR A 24 -22.16 1.83 -19.24
N ALA A 25 -20.98 1.47 -18.71
CA ALA A 25 -20.90 0.75 -17.45
C ALA A 25 -21.80 1.52 -16.46
N PRO A 26 -22.65 0.81 -15.68
CA PRO A 26 -23.49 1.48 -14.70
C PRO A 26 -22.57 2.35 -13.86
N ALA A 27 -22.89 3.64 -13.78
CA ALA A 27 -22.17 4.55 -12.89
C ALA A 27 -22.17 3.90 -11.50
N ALA A 28 -20.97 3.56 -10.98
CA ALA A 28 -20.86 2.97 -9.66
C ALA A 28 -21.64 3.90 -8.72
N GLU A 29 -22.66 3.36 -8.06
CA GLU A 29 -23.42 4.10 -7.06
C GLU A 29 -22.43 4.69 -6.09
N LYS A 30 -22.41 6.02 -5.95
CA LYS A 30 -21.45 6.71 -5.10
C LYS A 30 -21.79 6.36 -3.66
N VAL A 31 -21.09 5.39 -3.11
CA VAL A 31 -21.26 4.96 -1.73
C VAL A 31 -20.84 6.14 -0.84
N THR A 32 -21.74 6.59 0.03
CA THR A 32 -21.47 7.65 0.99
C THR A 32 -21.19 7.01 2.36
N PHE A 33 -20.01 7.21 2.87
CA PHE A 33 -19.63 6.72 4.21
C PHE A 33 -20.40 7.51 5.29
N PRO A 34 -21.03 6.85 6.30
CA PRO A 34 -21.81 7.51 7.34
C PRO A 34 -20.89 8.15 8.42
N MET A 35 -20.27 9.27 8.08
CA MET A 35 -19.36 9.99 8.96
C MET A 35 -20.02 10.37 10.30
N ILE A 36 -19.22 10.33 11.36
CA ILE A 36 -19.62 10.86 12.68
C ILE A 36 -19.44 12.37 12.74
N ALA A 37 -20.20 13.02 13.61
CA ALA A 37 -19.95 14.41 13.98
C ALA A 37 -19.05 14.46 15.22
N VAL A 38 -18.02 15.30 15.19
CA VAL A 38 -17.19 15.58 16.36
C VAL A 38 -17.97 16.57 17.25
N PRO A 39 -18.16 16.29 18.56
CA PRO A 39 -18.86 17.18 19.49
C PRO A 39 -18.27 18.60 19.49
N ASP A 40 -19.13 19.61 19.59
CA ASP A 40 -18.73 21.01 19.50
C ASP A 40 -17.90 21.50 20.72
N ASP A 41 -18.03 20.83 21.84
CA ASP A 41 -17.24 21.08 23.05
C ASP A 41 -15.81 20.60 22.97
N ILE A 42 -15.49 19.71 22.01
CA ILE A 42 -14.11 19.31 21.69
C ILE A 42 -13.53 20.34 20.73
N THR A 43 -12.84 21.35 21.24
CA THR A 43 -12.33 22.47 20.43
C THR A 43 -10.85 22.33 20.05
N GLU A 44 -10.06 21.59 20.83
CA GLU A 44 -8.62 21.43 20.62
C GLU A 44 -8.37 20.50 19.40
N PRO A 45 -7.53 20.90 18.40
CA PRO A 45 -7.38 20.17 17.15
C PRO A 45 -6.94 18.69 17.31
N GLN A 46 -5.99 18.41 18.23
CA GLN A 46 -5.53 17.04 18.46
C GLN A 46 -6.61 16.18 19.13
N ALA A 47 -7.40 16.76 20.04
CA ALA A 47 -8.52 16.07 20.67
C ALA A 47 -9.63 15.76 19.65
N ARG A 48 -9.90 16.67 18.72
CA ARG A 48 -10.82 16.43 17.59
C ARG A 48 -10.35 15.31 16.68
N ALA A 49 -9.07 15.35 16.30
CA ALA A 49 -8.47 14.31 15.47
C ALA A 49 -8.52 12.93 16.16
N LYS A 50 -8.21 12.89 17.46
CA LYS A 50 -8.30 11.68 18.27
C LYS A 50 -9.73 11.15 18.32
N TYR A 51 -10.70 12.01 18.65
CA TYR A 51 -12.11 11.62 18.69
C TYR A 51 -12.56 11.06 17.35
N LEU A 52 -12.25 11.77 16.26
CA LEU A 52 -12.60 11.33 14.90
C LEU A 52 -11.98 9.96 14.58
N GLY A 53 -10.70 9.75 14.88
CA GLY A 53 -10.03 8.48 14.60
C GLY A 53 -10.59 7.30 15.39
N GLU A 54 -10.87 7.50 16.69
CA GLU A 54 -11.36 6.44 17.58
C GLU A 54 -12.84 6.10 17.37
N HIS A 55 -13.64 7.05 16.87
CA HIS A 55 -15.08 6.90 16.65
C HIS A 55 -15.49 6.79 15.19
N PHE A 56 -14.51 6.79 14.27
CA PHE A 56 -14.73 6.85 12.82
C PHE A 56 -15.74 5.82 12.31
N TRP A 57 -15.74 4.62 12.90
CA TRP A 57 -16.53 3.47 12.48
C TRP A 57 -17.80 3.26 13.32
N ASP A 58 -18.18 4.20 14.19
CA ASP A 58 -19.31 4.03 15.12
C ASP A 58 -20.65 3.83 14.41
N ASN A 59 -20.82 4.42 13.23
CA ASN A 59 -22.05 4.33 12.44
C ASN A 59 -22.04 3.14 11.44
N VAL A 60 -21.05 2.25 11.49
CA VAL A 60 -20.94 1.10 10.57
C VAL A 60 -21.24 -0.20 11.31
N ASP A 61 -22.22 -0.94 10.80
CA ASP A 61 -22.47 -2.32 11.20
C ASP A 61 -21.73 -3.28 10.26
N PHE A 62 -20.61 -3.83 10.72
CA PHE A 62 -19.78 -4.75 9.94
C PHE A 62 -20.44 -6.10 9.61
N ALA A 63 -21.55 -6.44 10.28
CA ALA A 63 -22.28 -7.65 9.94
C ALA A 63 -23.10 -7.51 8.64
N THR A 64 -23.45 -6.28 8.26
CA THR A 64 -24.30 -5.98 7.11
C THR A 64 -23.68 -5.04 6.10
N ALA A 65 -22.55 -4.42 6.43
CA ALA A 65 -21.86 -3.46 5.57
C ALA A 65 -21.38 -4.12 4.27
N SER A 66 -21.58 -3.44 3.15
CA SER A 66 -21.01 -3.88 1.87
C SER A 66 -19.51 -3.61 1.83
N GLU A 67 -18.79 -4.41 1.04
CA GLU A 67 -17.36 -4.20 0.82
C GLU A 67 -17.06 -2.78 0.32
N ALA A 68 -17.87 -2.26 -0.62
CA ALA A 68 -17.71 -0.91 -1.15
C ALA A 68 -17.84 0.19 -0.07
N LEU A 69 -18.74 -0.01 0.94
CA LEU A 69 -18.85 0.91 2.07
C LEU A 69 -17.62 0.87 2.96
N VAL A 70 -17.14 -0.32 3.27
CA VAL A 70 -15.95 -0.52 4.12
C VAL A 70 -14.69 -0.01 3.42
N GLU A 71 -14.56 -0.27 2.11
CA GLU A 71 -13.47 0.23 1.27
C GLU A 71 -13.45 1.77 1.25
N GLN A 72 -14.59 2.42 0.99
CA GLN A 72 -14.69 3.87 1.01
C GLN A 72 -14.32 4.42 2.39
N GLY A 73 -14.83 3.83 3.46
CA GLY A 73 -14.51 4.24 4.83
C GLY A 73 -13.02 4.11 5.15
N LEU A 74 -12.34 3.07 4.67
CA LEU A 74 -10.90 2.92 4.87
C LEU A 74 -10.10 3.98 4.11
N ILE A 75 -10.52 4.32 2.89
CA ILE A 75 -9.92 5.39 2.09
C ILE A 75 -10.10 6.74 2.79
N ASP A 76 -11.31 7.03 3.26
CA ASP A 76 -11.63 8.26 3.97
C ASP A 76 -10.85 8.35 5.30
N MET A 77 -10.77 7.26 6.05
CA MET A 77 -9.99 7.19 7.28
C MET A 77 -8.50 7.41 7.04
N ALA A 78 -7.95 6.85 5.97
CA ALA A 78 -6.54 7.05 5.62
C ALA A 78 -6.20 8.53 5.36
N SER A 79 -7.17 9.33 4.92
CA SER A 79 -6.99 10.77 4.71
C SER A 79 -6.73 11.56 5.98
N ILE A 80 -7.16 11.05 7.15
CA ILE A 80 -6.93 11.69 8.45
C ILE A 80 -5.67 11.21 9.17
N PHE A 81 -5.01 10.16 8.70
CA PHE A 81 -3.78 9.65 9.34
C PHE A 81 -2.70 10.72 9.57
N PRO A 82 -2.45 11.66 8.63
CA PRO A 82 -1.49 12.73 8.86
C PRO A 82 -1.82 13.67 10.03
N LEU A 83 -3.06 13.68 10.51
CA LEU A 83 -3.52 14.48 11.64
C LEU A 83 -3.33 13.76 12.98
N LEU A 84 -3.09 12.44 12.93
CA LEU A 84 -2.96 11.59 14.11
C LEU A 84 -1.49 11.45 14.51
N ASN A 85 -1.20 11.57 15.80
CA ASN A 85 0.09 11.11 16.31
C ASN A 85 0.11 9.57 16.39
N SER A 86 1.30 8.99 16.63
CA SER A 86 1.47 7.53 16.64
C SER A 86 0.57 6.81 17.65
N GLU A 87 0.38 7.38 18.84
CA GLU A 87 -0.47 6.80 19.88
C GLU A 87 -1.95 6.79 19.44
N THR A 88 -2.41 7.92 18.89
CA THR A 88 -3.79 8.06 18.41
C THR A 88 -4.04 7.18 17.17
N LEU A 89 -3.05 7.02 16.29
CA LEU A 89 -3.17 6.11 15.14
C LEU A 89 -3.37 4.67 15.61
N ILE A 90 -2.58 4.21 16.58
CA ILE A 90 -2.72 2.85 17.13
C ILE A 90 -4.07 2.67 17.83
N SER A 91 -4.51 3.64 18.65
CA SER A 91 -5.81 3.55 19.32
C SER A 91 -6.98 3.57 18.33
N SER A 92 -6.87 4.31 17.24
CA SER A 92 -7.86 4.33 16.15
C SER A 92 -7.94 2.97 15.44
N MET A 93 -6.80 2.32 15.16
CA MET A 93 -6.78 0.97 14.58
C MET A 93 -7.37 -0.08 15.54
N THR A 94 -7.11 0.08 16.83
CA THR A 94 -7.72 -0.78 17.87
C THR A 94 -9.23 -0.60 17.92
N ALA A 95 -9.73 0.63 17.87
CA ALA A 95 -11.14 0.93 17.83
C ALA A 95 -11.82 0.35 16.58
N LEU A 96 -11.18 0.48 15.40
CA LEU A 96 -11.64 -0.12 14.16
C LEU A 96 -11.80 -1.64 14.30
N VAL A 97 -10.77 -2.35 14.78
CA VAL A 97 -10.82 -3.81 14.97
C VAL A 97 -11.95 -4.18 15.93
N LYS A 98 -12.12 -3.43 17.03
CA LYS A 98 -13.19 -3.68 18.01
C LYS A 98 -14.59 -3.53 17.40
N LYS A 99 -14.76 -2.66 16.41
CA LYS A 99 -16.03 -2.55 15.65
C LYS A 99 -16.16 -3.68 14.63
N ALA A 100 -15.12 -3.99 13.88
CA ALA A 100 -15.14 -5.02 12.85
C ALA A 100 -15.30 -6.43 13.44
N GLU A 101 -14.77 -6.72 14.64
CA GLU A 101 -14.83 -8.04 15.27
C GLU A 101 -16.25 -8.45 15.76
N THR A 102 -17.24 -7.57 15.64
CA THR A 102 -18.65 -7.90 15.81
C THR A 102 -19.14 -8.90 14.76
N SER A 103 -18.45 -9.00 13.62
CA SER A 103 -18.67 -10.00 12.57
C SER A 103 -17.31 -10.57 12.13
N LYS A 104 -17.23 -11.90 12.02
CA LYS A 104 -16.02 -12.54 11.51
C LYS A 104 -15.74 -12.13 10.06
N GLU A 105 -16.79 -12.16 9.25
CA GLU A 105 -16.74 -11.79 7.83
C GLU A 105 -16.34 -10.32 7.68
N GLY A 106 -16.90 -9.44 8.53
CA GLY A 106 -16.58 -8.02 8.55
C GLY A 106 -15.11 -7.76 8.92
N LEU A 107 -14.58 -8.47 9.92
CA LEU A 107 -13.16 -8.35 10.31
C LEU A 107 -12.23 -8.88 9.21
N LEU A 108 -12.55 -10.01 8.59
CA LEU A 108 -11.75 -10.56 7.49
C LEU A 108 -11.78 -9.64 6.26
N MET A 109 -12.92 -9.06 5.93
CA MET A 109 -13.07 -8.06 4.87
C MET A 109 -12.20 -6.84 5.15
N MET A 110 -12.26 -6.30 6.37
CA MET A 110 -11.42 -5.16 6.76
C MET A 110 -9.93 -5.48 6.66
N LEU A 111 -9.50 -6.66 7.11
CA LEU A 111 -8.10 -7.09 7.02
C LEU A 111 -7.64 -7.22 5.57
N SER A 112 -8.48 -7.77 4.68
CA SER A 112 -8.19 -7.87 3.24
C SER A 112 -8.05 -6.50 2.58
N LEU A 113 -8.94 -5.56 2.89
CA LEU A 113 -8.89 -4.19 2.38
C LEU A 113 -7.67 -3.43 2.93
N ALA A 114 -7.36 -3.62 4.20
CA ALA A 114 -6.17 -3.02 4.80
C ALA A 114 -4.87 -3.57 4.20
N ASP A 115 -4.78 -4.86 3.90
CA ASP A 115 -3.67 -5.46 3.17
C ASP A 115 -3.49 -4.78 1.80
N LYS A 116 -4.58 -4.63 1.05
CA LYS A 116 -4.60 -3.97 -0.26
C LYS A 116 -4.16 -2.51 -0.20
N TYR A 117 -4.68 -1.74 0.75
CA TYR A 117 -4.51 -0.29 0.77
C TYR A 117 -3.39 0.20 1.67
N LEU A 118 -3.20 -0.38 2.85
CA LEU A 118 -2.22 0.10 3.82
C LEU A 118 -0.87 -0.61 3.73
N TYR A 119 -0.83 -1.81 3.13
CA TYR A 119 0.38 -2.61 2.98
C TYR A 119 0.79 -2.85 1.52
N GLY A 120 -0.13 -2.74 0.57
CA GLY A 120 0.17 -2.85 -0.85
C GLY A 120 1.20 -1.81 -1.29
N THR A 121 2.38 -2.24 -1.75
CA THR A 121 3.52 -1.36 -2.07
C THR A 121 3.25 -0.35 -3.20
N ALA A 122 2.27 -0.63 -4.06
CA ALA A 122 1.81 0.30 -5.11
C ALA A 122 0.67 1.21 -4.66
N SER A 123 0.18 1.07 -3.42
CA SER A 123 -0.93 1.87 -2.91
C SER A 123 -0.46 3.28 -2.53
N PRO A 124 -1.17 4.33 -2.96
CA PRO A 124 -0.90 5.69 -2.50
C PRO A 124 -1.28 5.91 -1.03
N LEU A 125 -2.00 4.96 -0.43
CA LEU A 125 -2.41 4.98 0.98
C LEU A 125 -1.52 4.10 1.87
N TYR A 126 -0.39 3.61 1.34
CA TYR A 126 0.55 2.80 2.10
C TYR A 126 0.89 3.45 3.45
N ASN A 127 0.65 2.72 4.53
CA ASN A 127 0.94 3.16 5.89
C ASN A 127 1.23 1.96 6.80
N GLU A 128 2.48 1.63 6.92
CA GLU A 128 2.95 0.47 7.68
C GLU A 128 2.57 0.56 9.17
N ALA A 129 2.62 1.76 9.76
CA ALA A 129 2.30 1.93 11.18
C ALA A 129 0.81 1.65 11.46
N ALA A 130 -0.09 2.13 10.58
CA ALA A 130 -1.52 1.85 10.66
C ALA A 130 -1.79 0.35 10.46
N TYR A 131 -1.18 -0.26 9.45
CA TYR A 131 -1.36 -1.68 9.17
C TYR A 131 -0.87 -2.56 10.32
N ARG A 132 0.30 -2.26 10.87
CA ARG A 132 0.86 -2.94 12.04
C ARG A 132 -0.08 -2.85 13.26
N GLY A 133 -0.57 -1.66 13.58
CA GLY A 133 -1.52 -1.45 14.67
C GLY A 133 -2.82 -2.23 14.49
N LEU A 134 -3.33 -2.28 13.25
CA LEU A 134 -4.50 -3.07 12.90
C LEU A 134 -4.24 -4.58 13.11
N LEU A 135 -3.12 -5.12 12.60
CA LEU A 135 -2.78 -6.53 12.74
C LEU A 135 -2.58 -6.92 14.22
N GLN A 136 -1.86 -6.11 14.99
CA GLN A 136 -1.65 -6.37 16.43
C GLN A 136 -2.99 -6.49 17.16
N SER A 137 -3.94 -5.60 16.87
CA SER A 137 -5.28 -5.65 17.46
C SER A 137 -6.10 -6.84 16.97
N ALA A 138 -6.07 -7.15 15.66
CA ALA A 138 -6.84 -8.25 15.09
C ALA A 138 -6.36 -9.63 15.55
N LEU A 139 -5.06 -9.80 15.76
CA LEU A 139 -4.47 -11.09 16.16
C LEU A 139 -4.81 -11.48 17.60
N ILE A 140 -5.15 -10.53 18.46
CA ILE A 140 -5.65 -10.82 19.83
C ILE A 140 -7.17 -11.03 19.87
N SER A 141 -7.92 -10.67 18.82
CA SER A 141 -9.36 -10.88 18.73
C SER A 141 -9.72 -12.36 18.89
N LYS A 142 -10.83 -12.64 19.58
CA LYS A 142 -11.37 -13.98 19.74
C LYS A 142 -12.27 -14.40 18.57
N THR A 143 -12.64 -13.48 17.71
CA THR A 143 -13.52 -13.72 16.57
C THR A 143 -12.80 -14.51 15.45
N LEU A 144 -11.48 -14.35 15.33
CA LEU A 144 -10.66 -15.08 14.35
C LEU A 144 -10.11 -16.38 14.96
N ASN A 145 -10.22 -17.49 14.24
CA ASN A 145 -9.58 -18.75 14.59
C ASN A 145 -8.09 -18.77 14.17
N LYS A 146 -7.37 -19.85 14.49
CA LYS A 146 -5.93 -19.98 14.21
C LYS A 146 -5.62 -19.89 12.70
N ALA A 147 -6.44 -20.52 11.86
CA ALA A 147 -6.22 -20.52 10.41
C ALA A 147 -6.43 -19.12 9.81
N ASP A 148 -7.44 -18.40 10.30
CA ASP A 148 -7.69 -17.02 9.89
C ASP A 148 -6.52 -16.08 10.24
N LYS A 149 -5.85 -16.32 11.37
CA LYS A 149 -4.75 -15.48 11.89
C LYS A 149 -3.40 -15.77 11.25
N GLU A 150 -3.18 -16.98 10.78
CA GLU A 150 -1.85 -17.42 10.30
C GLU A 150 -1.22 -16.53 9.23
N PRO A 151 -1.91 -16.12 8.15
CA PRO A 151 -1.31 -15.23 7.14
C PRO A 151 -0.90 -13.88 7.73
N TYR A 152 -1.73 -13.30 8.58
CA TYR A 152 -1.49 -12.00 9.21
C TYR A 152 -0.38 -12.04 10.27
N GLN A 153 -0.23 -13.18 10.97
CA GLN A 153 0.90 -13.40 11.87
C GLN A 153 2.24 -13.37 11.11
N LYS A 154 2.29 -14.01 9.93
CA LYS A 154 3.49 -13.99 9.08
C LYS A 154 3.81 -12.58 8.60
N GLN A 155 2.80 -11.82 8.20
CA GLN A 155 2.97 -10.42 7.79
C GLN A 155 3.45 -9.54 8.96
N LEU A 156 2.87 -9.71 10.16
CA LEU A 156 3.30 -8.94 11.32
C LEU A 156 4.76 -9.22 11.68
N VAL A 157 5.22 -10.47 11.60
CA VAL A 157 6.63 -10.81 11.82
C VAL A 157 7.54 -10.04 10.85
N ILE A 158 7.15 -9.96 9.57
CA ILE A 158 7.92 -9.20 8.56
C ILE A 158 7.93 -7.70 8.90
N LEU A 159 6.78 -7.13 9.29
CA LEU A 159 6.64 -5.73 9.68
C LEU A 159 7.43 -5.36 10.95
N GLU A 160 7.72 -6.34 11.80
CA GLU A 160 8.51 -6.14 13.02
C GLU A 160 10.02 -6.30 12.79
N MET A 161 10.42 -6.74 11.58
CA MET A 161 11.84 -6.81 11.20
C MET A 161 12.38 -5.44 10.80
N ASN A 162 13.64 -5.18 11.08
CA ASN A 162 14.38 -3.99 10.63
C ASN A 162 13.75 -2.63 11.02
N ASN A 163 13.01 -2.59 12.14
CA ASN A 163 12.49 -1.34 12.67
C ASN A 163 13.63 -0.42 13.13
N GLU A 164 13.35 0.90 13.11
CA GLU A 164 14.28 1.89 13.64
C GLU A 164 14.68 1.56 15.09
N GLY A 165 15.98 1.56 15.35
CA GLY A 165 16.57 1.21 16.66
C GLY A 165 16.69 -0.30 16.93
N SER A 166 16.20 -1.18 16.06
CA SER A 166 16.42 -2.63 16.16
C SER A 166 17.65 -3.08 15.37
N ALA A 167 18.19 -4.26 15.71
CA ALA A 167 19.24 -4.88 14.92
C ALA A 167 18.68 -5.25 13.53
N ALA A 168 19.44 -4.94 12.48
CA ALA A 168 19.08 -5.38 11.13
C ALA A 168 19.13 -6.91 11.04
N VAL A 169 18.18 -7.48 10.29
CA VAL A 169 18.20 -8.92 10.00
C VAL A 169 19.39 -9.22 9.11
N ASP A 170 20.25 -10.14 9.55
CA ASP A 170 21.39 -10.59 8.77
C ASP A 170 20.94 -11.49 7.60
N PHE A 171 21.63 -11.41 6.48
CA PHE A 171 21.36 -12.26 5.32
C PHE A 171 22.63 -12.56 4.53
N ASP A 172 22.61 -13.72 3.88
CA ASP A 172 23.70 -14.12 2.98
C ASP A 172 23.58 -13.41 1.63
N MET A 173 24.70 -12.97 1.06
CA MET A 173 24.79 -12.39 -0.24
C MET A 173 25.96 -13.01 -1.05
N GLN A 174 25.85 -13.02 -2.35
CA GLN A 174 26.95 -13.35 -3.25
C GLN A 174 27.57 -12.05 -3.78
N LEU A 175 28.88 -11.92 -3.65
CA LEU A 175 29.61 -10.79 -4.19
C LEU A 175 29.82 -10.94 -5.70
N VAL A 176 30.22 -9.86 -6.36
CA VAL A 176 30.43 -9.83 -7.83
C VAL A 176 31.52 -10.83 -8.28
N ASP A 177 32.49 -11.15 -7.40
CA ASP A 177 33.53 -12.14 -7.65
C ASP A 177 33.09 -13.60 -7.38
N GLY A 178 31.81 -13.81 -7.03
CA GLY A 178 31.25 -15.11 -6.71
C GLY A 178 31.47 -15.59 -5.29
N SER A 179 32.24 -14.88 -4.46
CA SER A 179 32.41 -15.20 -3.04
C SER A 179 31.12 -14.91 -2.25
N LYS A 180 30.98 -15.55 -1.08
CA LYS A 180 29.86 -15.35 -0.16
C LYS A 180 30.23 -14.37 0.93
N ALA A 181 29.30 -13.55 1.31
CA ALA A 181 29.42 -12.63 2.44
C ALA A 181 28.06 -12.49 3.16
N LYS A 182 28.07 -11.97 4.36
CA LYS A 182 26.87 -11.62 5.12
C LYS A 182 26.77 -10.11 5.27
N LEU A 183 25.58 -9.62 5.58
CA LEU A 183 25.40 -8.21 5.92
C LEU A 183 26.25 -7.83 7.13
N SER A 184 26.37 -8.71 8.12
CA SER A 184 27.18 -8.53 9.32
C SER A 184 28.69 -8.42 9.05
N ASP A 185 29.19 -8.89 7.89
CA ASP A 185 30.58 -8.75 7.50
C ASP A 185 30.94 -7.34 6.99
N ILE A 186 29.95 -6.47 6.87
CA ILE A 186 30.12 -5.12 6.34
C ILE A 186 30.49 -4.16 7.47
N GLU A 187 31.75 -3.85 7.57
CA GLU A 187 32.26 -2.87 8.54
C GLU A 187 32.14 -1.45 7.97
N ALA A 188 31.25 -0.63 8.55
CA ALA A 188 31.13 0.79 8.29
C ALA A 188 30.37 1.48 9.44
N PRO A 189 30.64 2.77 9.73
CA PRO A 189 29.85 3.53 10.69
C PRO A 189 28.36 3.56 10.34
N VAL A 190 28.04 3.67 9.04
CA VAL A 190 26.69 3.60 8.49
C VAL A 190 26.73 2.83 7.18
N SER A 191 25.85 1.85 7.02
CA SER A 191 25.65 1.11 5.77
C SER A 191 24.32 1.51 5.13
N ILE A 192 24.36 1.85 3.84
CA ILE A 192 23.18 2.11 3.02
C ILE A 192 22.98 0.89 2.13
N LEU A 193 21.90 0.14 2.36
CA LEU A 193 21.51 -0.97 1.50
C LEU A 193 20.62 -0.45 0.38
N PHE A 194 21.02 -0.70 -0.86
CA PHE A 194 20.25 -0.36 -2.05
C PHE A 194 19.83 -1.65 -2.76
N PHE A 195 18.61 -2.10 -2.48
CA PHE A 195 18.01 -3.24 -3.18
C PHE A 195 17.51 -2.80 -4.54
N TYR A 196 17.87 -3.55 -5.59
CA TYR A 196 17.50 -3.19 -6.95
C TYR A 196 17.22 -4.41 -7.83
N ALA A 197 16.33 -4.21 -8.81
CA ALA A 197 16.13 -5.10 -9.95
C ALA A 197 16.92 -4.53 -11.15
N ALA A 198 17.71 -5.37 -11.82
CA ALA A 198 18.67 -4.92 -12.84
C ALA A 198 17.99 -4.20 -14.03
N ASP A 199 16.82 -4.67 -14.45
CA ASP A 199 16.11 -4.14 -15.60
C ASP A 199 15.03 -3.10 -15.26
N ASN A 200 14.82 -2.82 -13.99
CA ASN A 200 13.85 -1.82 -13.54
C ASN A 200 14.38 -0.40 -13.77
N LEU A 201 13.60 0.41 -14.50
CA LEU A 201 13.97 1.78 -14.85
C LEU A 201 14.06 2.72 -13.63
N ASP A 202 13.15 2.56 -12.67
CA ASP A 202 13.14 3.37 -11.45
C ASP A 202 14.37 3.06 -10.59
N CYS A 203 14.78 1.79 -10.50
CA CYS A 203 16.02 1.40 -9.84
C CYS A 203 17.25 2.05 -10.52
N LYS A 204 17.30 2.06 -11.86
CA LYS A 204 18.36 2.74 -12.62
C LYS A 204 18.40 4.23 -12.32
N LEU A 205 17.24 4.89 -12.26
CA LEU A 205 17.13 6.31 -11.94
C LEU A 205 17.54 6.60 -10.49
N GLN A 206 17.10 5.80 -9.53
CA GLN A 206 17.49 5.98 -8.12
C GLN A 206 18.98 5.74 -7.90
N ARG A 207 19.57 4.73 -8.55
CA ARG A 207 21.02 4.51 -8.55
C ARG A 207 21.76 5.74 -9.07
N PHE A 208 21.31 6.30 -10.20
CA PHE A 208 21.90 7.52 -10.74
C PHE A 208 21.82 8.68 -9.74
N ARG A 209 20.64 8.92 -9.15
CA ARG A 209 20.47 9.99 -8.13
C ARG A 209 21.38 9.78 -6.93
N LEU A 210 21.50 8.55 -6.44
CA LEU A 210 22.36 8.21 -5.30
C LEU A 210 23.84 8.50 -5.62
N THR A 211 24.30 8.13 -6.83
CA THR A 211 25.67 8.37 -7.26
C THR A 211 26.00 9.85 -7.54
N GLN A 212 24.98 10.68 -7.80
CA GLN A 212 25.15 12.13 -8.01
C GLN A 212 24.96 12.95 -6.73
N ALA A 213 24.54 12.34 -5.64
CA ALA A 213 24.30 13.04 -4.36
C ALA A 213 25.62 13.48 -3.73
N ARG A 214 25.89 14.78 -3.71
CA ARG A 214 27.17 15.37 -3.23
C ARG A 214 27.51 14.95 -1.78
N LEU A 215 26.51 14.98 -0.91
CA LEU A 215 26.69 14.59 0.50
C LEU A 215 27.05 13.09 0.62
N VAL A 216 26.37 12.23 -0.12
CA VAL A 216 26.66 10.78 -0.14
C VAL A 216 28.10 10.53 -0.61
N ASN A 217 28.50 11.15 -1.71
CA ASN A 217 29.86 11.03 -2.25
C ASN A 217 30.93 11.57 -1.27
N TYR A 218 30.65 12.67 -0.58
CA TYR A 218 31.55 13.21 0.44
C TYR A 218 31.70 12.23 1.61
N LEU A 219 30.60 11.76 2.18
CA LEU A 219 30.59 10.84 3.32
C LEU A 219 31.24 9.48 2.97
N GLN A 220 31.02 8.98 1.76
CA GLN A 220 31.64 7.74 1.29
C GLN A 220 33.16 7.88 1.19
N ARG A 221 33.67 9.00 0.62
CA ARG A 221 35.11 9.28 0.55
C ARG A 221 35.75 9.49 1.93
N ALA A 222 35.00 10.05 2.86
CA ALA A 222 35.42 10.25 4.24
C ALA A 222 35.37 8.95 5.09
N GLY A 223 34.89 7.83 4.53
CA GLY A 223 34.73 6.57 5.27
C GLY A 223 33.55 6.57 6.25
N GLY A 224 32.69 7.59 6.21
CA GLY A 224 31.53 7.69 7.10
C GLY A 224 30.36 6.78 6.73
N ILE A 225 30.27 6.42 5.44
CA ILE A 225 29.21 5.52 4.93
C ILE A 225 29.78 4.49 3.96
N LYS A 226 29.11 3.34 3.88
CA LYS A 226 29.31 2.32 2.82
C LYS A 226 27.98 2.05 2.11
N ILE A 227 27.99 2.07 0.79
CA ILE A 227 26.82 1.71 -0.02
C ILE A 227 26.98 0.27 -0.49
N VAL A 228 25.98 -0.56 -0.21
CA VAL A 228 25.90 -1.95 -0.64
C VAL A 228 24.71 -2.09 -1.58
N ALA A 229 24.98 -2.27 -2.85
CA ALA A 229 23.94 -2.52 -3.83
C ALA A 229 23.66 -4.03 -3.89
N VAL A 230 22.40 -4.40 -3.62
CA VAL A 230 21.95 -5.80 -3.58
C VAL A 230 20.97 -6.02 -4.72
N CYS A 231 21.33 -6.84 -5.70
CA CYS A 231 20.43 -7.28 -6.76
C CYS A 231 19.47 -8.33 -6.21
N VAL A 232 18.16 -8.11 -6.39
CA VAL A 232 17.11 -9.01 -5.89
C VAL A 232 16.52 -9.91 -6.97
N GLU A 233 16.99 -9.78 -8.22
CA GLU A 233 16.53 -10.56 -9.37
C GLU A 233 17.69 -11.34 -9.99
N GLY A 234 17.48 -12.64 -10.12
CA GLY A 234 18.18 -13.52 -11.05
C GLY A 234 19.61 -13.91 -10.67
N ASP A 235 20.04 -15.00 -11.32
CA ASP A 235 21.44 -15.38 -11.46
C ASP A 235 22.13 -14.38 -12.40
N HIS A 236 22.81 -13.41 -11.88
CA HIS A 236 23.73 -12.59 -12.65
C HIS A 236 25.10 -13.29 -12.69
N ALA A 237 25.16 -14.41 -13.42
CA ALA A 237 26.41 -15.01 -13.85
C ALA A 237 26.98 -14.21 -15.05
#